data_3202e87511be5f5dcd782d02b65ae8c1
#
_entry.id   3202e87511be5f5dcd782d02b65ae8c1
#
_cell.length_a   1.000
_cell.length_b   1.000
_cell.length_c   1.000
_cell.angle_alpha   90.00
_cell.angle_beta   90.00
_cell.angle_gamma   90.00
#
_symmetry.space_group_name_H-M   'P 1'
#
loop_
_entity.id
_entity.type
_entity.pdbx_description
1 polymer ?
#
loop_
_entity_poly.entity_id
_entity_poly.type
_entity_poly.pdbx_seq_one_letter_code
_entity_poly.pdbx_strand_id
1 'polypeptide(L)'
;MSTNINSSLRNGDKCGIITKLRSVTEMKAWQHFKTITQHRWHVMKGCFRVGLYWQGLTHDLSKYSPSEFFRGARYYQGTRSPNTAEREEKGYSEAWMHHKGRNKHHYEYWTDLCRETRRYESVEMPRKYLVEMVMDRRAACIVYQGENYTPGSALEYLDRSIEQNLMHPETLRQLRYILKMLRDRGEEKTFRYLKKSVLKGKPFPWEKEPS
;
A
#
# COMPACT_ATOMS: atom_id res chain seq x y z
N MET A 1 -57.20 14.08 35.99
CA MET A 1 -56.67 15.10 35.08
C MET A 1 -55.39 14.54 34.48
N SER A 2 -55.52 14.01 33.28
CA SER A 2 -54.39 13.40 32.56
C SER A 2 -53.76 14.47 31.67
N THR A 3 -52.51 14.79 31.90
CA THR A 3 -51.73 15.66 30.99
C THR A 3 -50.95 14.82 30.02
N ASN A 4 -51.46 14.77 28.77
CA ASN A 4 -50.77 14.28 27.60
C ASN A 4 -49.63 15.24 27.26
N ILE A 5 -48.38 14.81 27.48
CA ILE A 5 -47.19 15.53 26.98
C ILE A 5 -46.87 15.01 25.58
N ASN A 6 -47.14 15.85 24.65
CA ASN A 6 -46.98 15.75 23.22
C ASN A 6 -45.58 15.35 22.78
N SER A 7 -45.43 14.21 22.13
CA SER A 7 -44.24 13.74 21.43
C SER A 7 -44.08 14.41 20.06
N SER A 8 -43.96 15.73 20.02
CA SER A 8 -43.64 16.50 18.80
C SER A 8 -42.16 16.82 18.73
N LEU A 9 -41.29 15.81 18.79
CA LEU A 9 -39.85 15.95 18.51
C LEU A 9 -39.52 15.48 17.09
N ARG A 10 -39.71 16.40 16.09
CA ARG A 10 -38.60 16.84 15.21
C ARG A 10 -38.28 15.89 14.08
N ASN A 11 -39.07 15.86 13.03
CA ASN A 11 -38.67 15.34 11.71
C ASN A 11 -37.60 16.24 11.03
N GLY A 12 -37.53 17.53 11.37
CA GLY A 12 -36.52 18.45 10.82
C GLY A 12 -35.08 18.16 11.21
N ASP A 13 -34.85 17.79 12.49
CA ASP A 13 -33.48 17.52 12.98
C ASP A 13 -32.91 16.22 12.42
N LYS A 14 -33.75 15.21 12.21
CA LYS A 14 -33.30 13.94 11.57
C LYS A 14 -32.90 14.15 10.10
N CYS A 15 -33.64 14.97 9.36
CA CYS A 15 -33.31 15.29 7.97
C CYS A 15 -31.98 16.06 7.85
N GLY A 16 -31.74 17.05 8.72
CA GLY A 16 -30.49 17.80 8.77
C GLY A 16 -29.27 16.96 9.14
N ILE A 17 -29.43 16.03 10.09
CA ILE A 17 -28.36 15.10 10.49
C ILE A 17 -28.04 14.12 9.35
N ILE A 18 -29.03 13.53 8.71
CA ILE A 18 -28.84 12.61 7.58
C ILE A 18 -28.17 13.32 6.41
N THR A 19 -28.57 14.54 6.07
CA THR A 19 -27.95 15.33 5.01
C THR A 19 -26.49 15.65 5.33
N LYS A 20 -26.18 16.03 6.57
CA LYS A 20 -24.82 16.30 7.02
C LYS A 20 -23.94 15.04 7.01
N LEU A 21 -24.45 13.90 7.46
CA LEU A 21 -23.72 12.62 7.42
C LEU A 21 -23.44 12.19 5.97
N ARG A 22 -24.41 12.35 5.08
CA ARG A 22 -24.25 12.05 3.65
C ARG A 22 -23.16 12.92 3.01
N SER A 23 -23.15 14.21 3.26
CA SER A 23 -22.13 15.13 2.74
C SER A 23 -20.73 14.79 3.24
N VAL A 24 -20.58 14.40 4.51
CA VAL A 24 -19.28 13.97 5.09
C VAL A 24 -18.81 12.67 4.46
N THR A 25 -19.69 11.72 4.21
CA THR A 25 -19.34 10.44 3.57
C THR A 25 -18.93 10.65 2.11
N GLU A 26 -19.65 11.49 1.37
CA GLU A 26 -19.32 11.83 -0.01
C GLU A 26 -17.98 12.56 -0.10
N MET A 27 -17.68 13.46 0.83
CA MET A 27 -16.42 14.16 0.91
C MET A 27 -15.24 13.20 1.20
N LYS A 28 -15.40 12.26 2.14
CA LYS A 28 -14.40 11.22 2.43
C LYS A 28 -14.15 10.32 1.22
N ALA A 29 -15.20 9.90 0.51
CA ALA A 29 -15.08 9.09 -0.69
C ALA A 29 -14.30 9.83 -1.79
N TRP A 30 -14.57 11.11 -1.99
CA TRP A 30 -13.85 11.95 -2.94
C TRP A 30 -12.38 12.14 -2.57
N GLN A 31 -12.08 12.40 -1.31
CA GLN A 31 -10.72 12.53 -0.82
C GLN A 31 -9.96 11.19 -0.94
N HIS A 32 -10.61 10.07 -0.59
CA HIS A 32 -10.04 8.74 -0.78
C HIS A 32 -9.73 8.47 -2.25
N PHE A 33 -10.67 8.77 -3.16
CA PHE A 33 -10.45 8.64 -4.61
C PHE A 33 -9.22 9.44 -5.08
N LYS A 34 -9.09 10.70 -4.66
CA LYS A 34 -7.92 11.52 -4.97
C LYS A 34 -6.63 10.87 -4.47
N THR A 35 -6.62 10.39 -3.24
CA THR A 35 -5.44 9.79 -2.61
C THR A 35 -4.99 8.52 -3.35
N ILE A 36 -5.90 7.60 -3.67
CA ILE A 36 -5.53 6.38 -4.41
C ILE A 36 -5.09 6.69 -5.85
N THR A 37 -5.70 7.70 -6.48
CA THR A 37 -5.32 8.12 -7.84
C THR A 37 -3.95 8.78 -7.86
N GLN A 38 -3.66 9.65 -6.90
CA GLN A 38 -2.35 10.28 -6.73
C GLN A 38 -1.26 9.22 -6.45
N HIS A 39 -1.54 8.28 -5.56
CA HIS A 39 -0.64 7.17 -5.27
C HIS A 39 -0.32 6.37 -6.55
N ARG A 40 -1.33 5.90 -7.27
CA ARG A 40 -1.15 5.17 -8.53
C ARG A 40 -0.34 5.98 -9.56
N TRP A 41 -0.57 7.28 -9.64
CA TRP A 41 0.20 8.15 -10.53
C TRP A 41 1.70 8.16 -10.20
N HIS A 42 2.05 8.23 -8.92
CA HIS A 42 3.45 8.16 -8.48
C HIS A 42 4.08 6.79 -8.75
N VAL A 43 3.34 5.71 -8.53
CA VAL A 43 3.81 4.34 -8.86
C VAL A 43 4.01 4.19 -10.35
N MET A 44 3.04 4.59 -11.17
CA MET A 44 3.12 4.52 -12.62
C MET A 44 4.35 5.27 -13.16
N LYS A 45 4.58 6.51 -12.72
CA LYS A 45 5.78 7.27 -13.09
C LYS A 45 7.07 6.54 -12.72
N GLY A 46 7.16 5.99 -11.52
CA GLY A 46 8.31 5.22 -11.08
C GLY A 46 8.54 3.97 -11.91
N CYS A 47 7.49 3.19 -12.14
CA CYS A 47 7.51 1.97 -12.95
C CYS A 47 7.94 2.27 -14.41
N PHE A 48 7.45 3.35 -15.00
CA PHE A 48 7.81 3.74 -16.38
C PHE A 48 9.29 4.11 -16.51
N ARG A 49 9.84 4.81 -15.52
CA ARG A 49 11.27 5.16 -15.50
C ARG A 49 12.18 3.93 -15.51
N VAL A 50 11.74 2.83 -14.92
CA VAL A 50 12.50 1.57 -14.86
C VAL A 50 12.13 0.58 -15.97
N GLY A 51 11.08 0.86 -16.78
CA GLY A 51 10.64 0.02 -17.89
C GLY A 51 9.58 -1.02 -17.53
N LEU A 52 8.92 -0.89 -16.39
CA LEU A 52 7.79 -1.73 -15.94
C LEU A 52 6.45 -1.11 -16.38
N TYR A 53 6.23 -0.96 -17.68
CA TYR A 53 5.06 -0.25 -18.22
C TYR A 53 3.74 -0.90 -17.84
N TRP A 54 3.64 -2.24 -17.97
CA TRP A 54 2.41 -2.96 -17.67
C TRP A 54 2.07 -2.88 -16.19
N GLN A 55 3.05 -3.13 -15.31
CA GLN A 55 2.86 -2.99 -13.87
C GLN A 55 2.42 -1.57 -13.49
N GLY A 56 3.04 -0.55 -14.07
CA GLY A 56 2.66 0.84 -13.81
C GLY A 56 1.23 1.18 -14.22
N LEU A 57 0.74 0.63 -15.34
CA LEU A 57 -0.62 0.85 -15.81
C LEU A 57 -1.65 0.11 -14.95
N THR A 58 -1.35 -1.14 -14.58
CA THR A 58 -2.30 -2.04 -13.90
C THR A 58 -2.18 -2.00 -12.37
N HIS A 59 -1.16 -1.32 -11.83
CA HIS A 59 -0.94 -1.22 -10.39
C HIS A 59 -2.21 -0.79 -9.67
N ASP A 60 -2.59 -1.56 -8.68
CA ASP A 60 -3.69 -1.25 -7.75
C ASP A 60 -5.04 -0.89 -8.39
N LEU A 61 -5.33 -1.39 -9.59
CA LEU A 61 -6.65 -1.21 -10.19
C LEU A 61 -7.77 -1.78 -9.30
N SER A 62 -7.45 -2.79 -8.49
CA SER A 62 -8.40 -3.39 -7.54
C SER A 62 -8.93 -2.39 -6.50
N LYS A 63 -8.16 -1.33 -6.17
CA LYS A 63 -8.59 -0.26 -5.24
C LYS A 63 -9.83 0.52 -5.70
N TYR A 64 -10.15 0.47 -7.00
CA TYR A 64 -11.39 1.06 -7.52
C TYR A 64 -12.57 0.08 -7.54
N SER A 65 -12.36 -1.20 -7.18
CA SER A 65 -13.45 -2.13 -7.03
C SER A 65 -14.37 -1.73 -5.87
N PRO A 66 -15.66 -2.02 -5.94
CA PRO A 66 -16.60 -1.71 -4.85
C PRO A 66 -16.15 -2.26 -3.50
N SER A 67 -15.57 -3.47 -3.49
CA SER A 67 -15.10 -4.16 -2.28
C SER A 67 -13.97 -3.45 -1.56
N GLU A 68 -13.04 -2.81 -2.28
CA GLU A 68 -11.95 -2.05 -1.68
C GLU A 68 -12.30 -0.57 -1.54
N PHE A 69 -12.92 0.04 -2.56
CA PHE A 69 -13.17 1.47 -2.59
C PHE A 69 -14.09 1.95 -1.46
N PHE A 70 -15.26 1.34 -1.31
CA PHE A 70 -16.22 1.80 -0.30
C PHE A 70 -15.73 1.55 1.13
N ARG A 71 -14.99 0.45 1.36
CA ARG A 71 -14.34 0.21 2.65
C ARG A 71 -13.23 1.23 2.90
N GLY A 72 -12.36 1.45 1.92
CA GLY A 72 -11.33 2.46 2.00
C GLY A 72 -11.89 3.86 2.29
N ALA A 73 -12.97 4.25 1.61
CA ALA A 73 -13.63 5.54 1.84
C ALA A 73 -14.24 5.64 3.26
N ARG A 74 -14.84 4.55 3.77
CA ARG A 74 -15.38 4.50 5.15
C ARG A 74 -14.31 4.77 6.20
N TYR A 75 -13.15 4.14 6.06
CA TYR A 75 -12.04 4.23 7.03
C TYR A 75 -11.02 5.32 6.70
N TYR A 76 -11.28 6.14 5.69
CA TYR A 76 -10.37 7.19 5.25
C TYR A 76 -10.17 8.26 6.33
N GLN A 77 -8.91 8.56 6.64
CA GLN A 77 -8.48 9.56 7.63
C GLN A 77 -7.53 10.63 7.04
N GLY A 78 -7.02 10.42 5.81
CA GLY A 78 -6.11 11.35 5.13
C GLY A 78 -4.63 11.22 5.52
N THR A 79 -4.33 10.78 6.73
CA THR A 79 -2.97 10.77 7.31
C THR A 79 -2.29 9.40 7.27
N ARG A 80 -3.06 8.34 7.06
CA ARG A 80 -2.58 6.96 7.02
C ARG A 80 -3.48 6.06 6.17
N SER A 81 -3.01 4.84 5.91
CA SER A 81 -3.79 3.85 5.17
C SER A 81 -5.14 3.55 5.85
N PRO A 82 -6.27 3.56 5.13
CA PRO A 82 -7.58 3.16 5.65
C PRO A 82 -7.59 1.74 6.24
N ASN A 83 -6.75 0.84 5.69
CA ASN A 83 -6.62 -0.54 6.19
C ASN A 83 -6.16 -0.62 7.64
N THR A 84 -5.36 0.36 8.10
CA THR A 84 -4.92 0.44 9.49
C THR A 84 -6.10 0.75 10.42
N ALA A 85 -6.94 1.72 10.05
CA ALA A 85 -8.12 2.07 10.83
C ALA A 85 -9.16 0.93 10.85
N GLU A 86 -9.31 0.20 9.74
CA GLU A 86 -10.17 -1.00 9.69
C GLU A 86 -9.66 -2.10 10.62
N ARG A 87 -8.32 -2.34 10.69
CA ARG A 87 -7.72 -3.31 11.62
C ARG A 87 -7.91 -2.93 13.08
N GLU A 88 -7.79 -1.65 13.40
CA GLU A 88 -8.01 -1.16 14.76
C GLU A 88 -9.45 -1.37 15.25
N GLU A 89 -10.44 -1.24 14.34
CA GLU A 89 -11.86 -1.44 14.67
C GLU A 89 -12.25 -2.92 14.72
N LYS A 90 -11.77 -3.74 13.76
CA LYS A 90 -12.25 -5.12 13.55
C LYS A 90 -11.25 -6.21 13.91
N GLY A 91 -9.99 -5.87 14.19
CA GLY A 91 -8.89 -6.82 14.34
C GLY A 91 -8.25 -7.26 13.01
N TYR A 92 -8.88 -7.00 11.87
CA TYR A 92 -8.37 -7.30 10.53
C TYR A 92 -8.92 -6.30 9.50
N SER A 93 -8.37 -6.32 8.28
CA SER A 93 -8.89 -5.50 7.17
C SER A 93 -9.33 -6.38 6.01
N GLU A 94 -10.64 -6.38 5.72
CA GLU A 94 -11.21 -7.09 4.58
C GLU A 94 -10.74 -6.48 3.24
N ALA A 95 -10.63 -5.14 3.19
CA ALA A 95 -10.08 -4.46 2.03
C ALA A 95 -8.65 -4.92 1.74
N TRP A 96 -7.80 -5.06 2.79
CA TRP A 96 -6.45 -5.56 2.64
C TRP A 96 -6.38 -7.02 2.23
N MET A 97 -7.20 -7.88 2.83
CA MET A 97 -7.26 -9.30 2.44
C MET A 97 -7.62 -9.47 0.97
N HIS A 98 -8.60 -8.71 0.48
CA HIS A 98 -8.95 -8.68 -0.93
C HIS A 98 -7.80 -8.16 -1.80
N HIS A 99 -7.15 -7.08 -1.36
CA HIS A 99 -6.11 -6.39 -2.08
C HIS A 99 -4.84 -7.23 -2.23
N LYS A 100 -4.26 -7.70 -1.12
CA LYS A 100 -3.00 -8.47 -1.11
C LYS A 100 -3.09 -9.79 -1.89
N GLY A 101 -4.27 -10.40 -1.92
CA GLY A 101 -4.50 -11.65 -2.67
C GLY A 101 -4.55 -11.48 -4.19
N ARG A 102 -4.62 -10.25 -4.71
CA ARG A 102 -4.70 -9.93 -6.15
C ARG A 102 -3.49 -9.20 -6.68
N ASN A 103 -2.69 -8.61 -5.81
CA ASN A 103 -1.60 -7.72 -6.18
C ASN A 103 -0.24 -8.35 -5.85
N LYS A 104 0.46 -8.81 -6.88
CA LYS A 104 1.71 -9.57 -6.76
C LYS A 104 2.91 -8.75 -6.26
N HIS A 105 2.78 -7.42 -6.16
CA HIS A 105 3.80 -6.57 -5.55
C HIS A 105 3.73 -6.55 -4.01
N HIS A 106 2.73 -7.20 -3.41
CA HIS A 106 2.68 -7.42 -1.97
C HIS A 106 3.33 -8.75 -1.60
N TYR A 107 4.22 -8.74 -0.61
CA TYR A 107 4.98 -9.92 -0.21
C TYR A 107 4.06 -11.04 0.34
N GLU A 108 2.92 -10.69 0.94
CA GLU A 108 1.93 -11.65 1.47
C GLU A 108 1.27 -12.50 0.37
N TYR A 109 1.30 -12.06 -0.89
CA TYR A 109 0.89 -12.88 -2.02
C TYR A 109 1.80 -14.11 -2.19
N TRP A 110 3.08 -13.95 -1.85
CA TRP A 110 4.14 -14.95 -2.02
C TRP A 110 4.27 -15.82 -0.78
N THR A 111 3.21 -16.59 -0.51
CA THR A 111 3.13 -17.54 0.61
C THR A 111 2.52 -18.83 0.10
N ASP A 112 3.16 -19.95 0.36
CA ASP A 112 2.68 -21.27 -0.07
C ASP A 112 2.89 -22.32 1.02
N LEU A 113 2.21 -23.48 0.87
CA LEU A 113 2.33 -24.59 1.79
C LEU A 113 3.65 -25.34 1.55
N CYS A 114 4.55 -25.28 2.50
CA CYS A 114 5.76 -26.11 2.50
C CYS A 114 5.40 -27.54 2.88
N ARG A 115 5.76 -28.50 2.01
CA ARG A 115 5.43 -29.94 2.22
C ARG A 115 6.19 -30.56 3.38
N GLU A 116 7.43 -30.11 3.60
CA GLU A 116 8.35 -30.61 4.64
C GLU A 116 7.88 -30.18 6.03
N THR A 117 7.59 -28.90 6.20
CA THR A 117 7.19 -28.33 7.49
C THR A 117 5.69 -28.39 7.74
N ARG A 118 4.87 -28.63 6.70
CA ARG A 118 3.41 -28.57 6.71
C ARG A 118 2.87 -27.22 7.20
N ARG A 119 3.60 -26.14 6.94
CA ARG A 119 3.26 -24.76 7.31
C ARG A 119 3.23 -23.87 6.08
N TYR A 120 2.50 -22.79 6.17
CA TYR A 120 2.61 -21.72 5.18
C TYR A 120 3.91 -20.97 5.40
N GLU A 121 4.71 -20.89 4.36
CA GLU A 121 6.01 -20.22 4.37
C GLU A 121 6.07 -19.17 3.25
N SER A 122 6.91 -18.15 3.46
CA SER A 122 7.15 -17.14 2.45
C SER A 122 8.02 -17.68 1.32
N VAL A 123 7.68 -17.29 0.09
CA VAL A 123 8.40 -17.63 -1.14
C VAL A 123 9.13 -16.39 -1.65
N GLU A 124 10.29 -16.55 -2.26
CA GLU A 124 11.05 -15.44 -2.83
C GLU A 124 10.23 -14.73 -3.93
N MET A 125 10.13 -13.42 -3.81
CA MET A 125 9.40 -12.59 -4.76
C MET A 125 10.20 -12.40 -6.05
N PRO A 126 9.61 -12.64 -7.25
CA PRO A 126 10.28 -12.35 -8.51
C PRO A 126 10.65 -10.86 -8.64
N ARG A 127 11.85 -10.59 -9.14
CA ARG A 127 12.47 -9.24 -9.20
C ARG A 127 11.57 -8.15 -9.79
N LYS A 128 10.73 -8.46 -10.76
CA LYS A 128 9.81 -7.47 -11.34
C LYS A 128 8.77 -6.96 -10.33
N TYR A 129 8.29 -7.83 -9.46
CA TYR A 129 7.33 -7.46 -8.41
C TYR A 129 8.01 -6.83 -7.21
N LEU A 130 9.25 -7.24 -6.90
CA LEU A 130 10.10 -6.54 -5.94
C LEU A 130 10.32 -5.07 -6.35
N VAL A 131 10.62 -4.81 -7.63
CA VAL A 131 10.79 -3.45 -8.13
C VAL A 131 9.49 -2.67 -8.09
N GLU A 132 8.36 -3.29 -8.43
CA GLU A 132 7.04 -2.68 -8.30
C GLU A 132 6.73 -2.35 -6.82
N MET A 133 7.03 -3.24 -5.87
CA MET A 133 6.90 -2.99 -4.42
C MET A 133 7.75 -1.80 -3.95
N VAL A 134 8.97 -1.64 -4.49
CA VAL A 134 9.80 -0.45 -4.20
C VAL A 134 9.11 0.83 -4.67
N MET A 135 8.51 0.84 -5.86
CA MET A 135 7.78 2.00 -6.38
C MET A 135 6.53 2.30 -5.58
N ASP A 136 5.80 1.25 -5.16
CA ASP A 136 4.63 1.33 -4.30
C ASP A 136 4.95 1.98 -2.94
N ARG A 137 5.96 1.46 -2.23
CA ARG A 137 6.40 1.99 -0.92
C ARG A 137 6.87 3.43 -1.02
N ARG A 138 7.65 3.76 -2.06
CA ARG A 138 8.07 5.12 -2.32
C ARG A 138 6.86 6.04 -2.53
N ALA A 139 5.92 5.63 -3.38
CA ALA A 139 4.72 6.42 -3.68
C ALA A 139 3.83 6.61 -2.44
N ALA A 140 3.67 5.58 -1.61
CA ALA A 140 2.94 5.68 -0.36
C ALA A 140 3.58 6.72 0.58
N CYS A 141 4.91 6.70 0.74
CA CYS A 141 5.62 7.71 1.53
C CYS A 141 5.41 9.12 0.99
N ILE A 142 5.49 9.33 -0.33
CA ILE A 142 5.23 10.65 -0.95
C ILE A 142 3.83 11.14 -0.63
N VAL A 143 2.82 10.27 -0.77
CA VAL A 143 1.41 10.67 -0.58
C VAL A 143 1.08 10.96 0.87
N TYR A 144 1.58 10.15 1.82
CA TYR A 144 1.24 10.30 3.24
C TYR A 144 2.14 11.27 4.00
N GLN A 145 3.37 11.51 3.55
CA GLN A 145 4.30 12.42 4.21
C GLN A 145 4.35 13.81 3.54
N GLY A 146 3.92 13.93 2.27
CA GLY A 146 3.91 15.20 1.56
C GLY A 146 5.30 15.84 1.54
N GLU A 147 5.40 17.06 2.07
CA GLU A 147 6.65 17.82 2.14
C GLU A 147 7.73 17.19 3.04
N ASN A 148 7.34 16.33 3.97
CA ASN A 148 8.27 15.61 4.84
C ASN A 148 8.88 14.35 4.20
N TYR A 149 8.50 14.03 2.96
CA TYR A 149 9.07 12.89 2.23
C TYR A 149 10.56 13.07 1.99
N THR A 150 11.31 12.03 2.28
CA THR A 150 12.74 11.89 1.92
C THR A 150 12.97 10.57 1.17
N PRO A 151 14.06 10.45 0.41
CA PRO A 151 14.44 9.16 -0.19
C PRO A 151 14.64 8.03 0.83
N GLY A 152 14.89 8.37 2.11
CA GLY A 152 15.02 7.41 3.21
C GLY A 152 13.71 6.93 3.81
N SER A 153 12.59 7.63 3.56
CA SER A 153 11.30 7.37 4.20
C SER A 153 10.80 5.93 4.09
N ALA A 154 10.97 5.30 2.92
CA ALA A 154 10.55 3.92 2.71
C ALA A 154 11.42 2.90 3.47
N LEU A 155 12.70 3.18 3.68
CA LEU A 155 13.59 2.37 4.51
C LEU A 155 13.21 2.49 5.99
N GLU A 156 13.00 3.71 6.47
CA GLU A 156 12.57 3.99 7.85
C GLU A 156 11.23 3.30 8.18
N TYR A 157 10.30 3.30 7.22
CA TYR A 157 9.05 2.57 7.37
C TYR A 157 9.29 1.06 7.49
N LEU A 158 10.13 0.48 6.62
CA LEU A 158 10.49 -0.93 6.68
C LEU A 158 11.14 -1.29 8.02
N ASP A 159 12.05 -0.46 8.52
CA ASP A 159 12.79 -0.72 9.77
C ASP A 159 11.91 -0.72 11.03
N ARG A 160 10.80 0.01 10.98
CA ARG A 160 9.79 0.05 12.06
C ARG A 160 8.68 -0.98 11.91
N SER A 161 8.61 -1.65 10.76
CA SER A 161 7.54 -2.59 10.43
C SER A 161 7.83 -4.01 10.92
N ILE A 162 6.80 -4.73 11.37
CA ILE A 162 6.86 -6.17 11.64
C ILE A 162 6.98 -7.02 10.37
N GLU A 163 6.80 -6.43 9.19
CA GLU A 163 6.86 -7.11 7.89
C GLU A 163 8.19 -7.83 7.66
N GLN A 164 9.26 -7.37 8.32
CA GLN A 164 10.58 -7.98 8.25
C GLN A 164 10.57 -9.47 8.65
N ASN A 165 9.68 -9.86 9.55
CA ASN A 165 9.58 -11.22 10.06
C ASN A 165 8.68 -12.13 9.20
N LEU A 166 7.93 -11.55 8.25
CA LEU A 166 6.95 -12.26 7.42
C LEU A 166 7.41 -12.41 5.97
N MET A 167 8.38 -11.61 5.56
CA MET A 167 8.91 -11.60 4.19
C MET A 167 9.98 -12.67 4.03
N HIS A 168 10.04 -13.30 2.84
CA HIS A 168 11.13 -14.22 2.53
C HIS A 168 12.50 -13.54 2.74
N PRO A 169 13.47 -14.18 3.42
CA PRO A 169 14.73 -13.55 3.81
C PRO A 169 15.49 -12.90 2.65
N GLU A 170 15.55 -13.55 1.49
CA GLU A 170 16.22 -12.99 0.33
C GLU A 170 15.45 -11.80 -0.26
N THR A 171 14.12 -11.87 -0.33
CA THR A 171 13.29 -10.71 -0.73
C THR A 171 13.52 -9.51 0.19
N LEU A 172 13.57 -9.74 1.50
CA LEU A 172 13.86 -8.69 2.48
C LEU A 172 15.26 -8.09 2.30
N ARG A 173 16.27 -8.95 2.08
CA ARG A 173 17.65 -8.52 1.84
C ARG A 173 17.77 -7.65 0.60
N GLN A 174 17.16 -8.08 -0.50
CA GLN A 174 17.11 -7.34 -1.77
C GLN A 174 16.36 -6.00 -1.61
N LEU A 175 15.18 -6.01 -0.99
CA LEU A 175 14.40 -4.80 -0.70
C LEU A 175 15.21 -3.80 0.12
N ARG A 176 15.78 -4.25 1.22
CA ARG A 176 16.59 -3.41 2.12
C ARG A 176 17.80 -2.80 1.42
N TYR A 177 18.49 -3.56 0.58
CA TYR A 177 19.60 -3.06 -0.22
C TYR A 177 19.15 -1.96 -1.19
N ILE A 178 18.04 -2.16 -1.89
CA ILE A 178 17.49 -1.16 -2.83
C ILE A 178 17.05 0.11 -2.10
N LEU A 179 16.37 -0.03 -0.95
CA LEU A 179 15.92 1.13 -0.17
C LEU A 179 17.07 1.90 0.46
N LYS A 180 18.16 1.22 0.91
CA LYS A 180 19.41 1.88 1.31
C LYS A 180 20.03 2.64 0.14
N MET A 181 20.08 2.05 -1.04
CA MET A 181 20.59 2.74 -2.24
C MET A 181 19.72 3.96 -2.57
N LEU A 182 18.40 3.87 -2.43
CA LEU A 182 17.49 5.00 -2.64
C LEU A 182 17.79 6.14 -1.68
N ARG A 183 17.97 5.84 -0.39
CA ARG A 183 18.35 6.82 0.63
C ARG A 183 19.71 7.46 0.35
N ASP A 184 20.73 6.66 0.06
CA ASP A 184 22.13 7.12 0.03
C ASP A 184 22.54 7.71 -1.32
N ARG A 185 21.91 7.28 -2.42
CA ARG A 185 22.30 7.64 -3.80
C ARG A 185 21.21 8.35 -4.59
N GLY A 186 20.01 8.48 -4.02
CA GLY A 186 18.86 9.10 -4.63
C GLY A 186 18.20 8.28 -5.74
N GLU A 187 17.08 8.80 -6.25
CA GLU A 187 16.23 8.11 -7.22
C GLU A 187 16.94 7.79 -8.54
N GLU A 188 17.67 8.74 -9.09
CA GLU A 188 18.27 8.61 -10.43
C GLU A 188 19.22 7.40 -10.53
N LYS A 189 20.14 7.30 -9.56
CA LYS A 189 21.09 6.20 -9.52
C LYS A 189 20.42 4.87 -9.20
N THR A 190 19.46 4.88 -8.28
CA THR A 190 18.70 3.68 -7.89
C THR A 190 17.86 3.17 -9.05
N PHE A 191 17.11 4.03 -9.73
CA PHE A 191 16.25 3.61 -10.85
C PHE A 191 17.09 3.10 -12.04
N ARG A 192 18.25 3.70 -12.29
CA ARG A 192 19.21 3.18 -13.28
C ARG A 192 19.69 1.77 -12.91
N TYR A 193 20.02 1.53 -11.64
CA TYR A 193 20.40 0.21 -11.15
C TYR A 193 19.27 -0.80 -11.28
N LEU A 194 18.04 -0.45 -10.88
CA LEU A 194 16.87 -1.30 -11.04
C LEU A 194 16.66 -1.71 -12.50
N LYS A 195 16.70 -0.73 -13.42
CA LYS A 195 16.51 -0.97 -14.86
C LYS A 195 17.62 -1.79 -15.50
N LYS A 196 18.89 -1.48 -15.19
CA LYS A 196 20.07 -2.05 -15.89
C LYS A 196 20.66 -3.30 -15.22
N SER A 197 20.27 -3.57 -13.99
CA SER A 197 20.82 -4.70 -13.21
C SER A 197 19.70 -5.59 -12.69
N VAL A 198 18.85 -5.14 -11.79
CA VAL A 198 17.84 -5.97 -11.13
C VAL A 198 16.88 -6.60 -12.12
N LEU A 199 16.26 -5.80 -12.99
CA LEU A 199 15.30 -6.28 -14.02
C LEU A 199 15.96 -7.06 -15.17
N LYS A 200 17.29 -7.02 -15.27
CA LYS A 200 18.06 -7.83 -16.22
C LYS A 200 18.61 -9.11 -15.61
N GLY A 201 18.19 -9.45 -14.39
CA GLY A 201 18.61 -10.68 -13.73
C GLY A 201 20.08 -10.70 -13.28
N LYS A 202 20.78 -9.56 -13.29
CA LYS A 202 22.17 -9.52 -12.82
C LYS A 202 22.24 -9.81 -11.32
N PRO A 203 23.26 -10.53 -10.85
CA PRO A 203 23.39 -10.88 -9.45
C PRO A 203 23.53 -9.64 -8.56
N PHE A 204 22.96 -9.68 -7.36
CA PHE A 204 23.23 -8.72 -6.32
C PHE A 204 24.67 -8.87 -5.82
N PRO A 205 25.23 -7.87 -5.11
CA PRO A 205 26.63 -7.92 -4.68
C PRO A 205 27.02 -9.17 -3.87
N TRP A 206 26.10 -9.74 -3.12
CA TRP A 206 26.33 -10.93 -2.29
C TRP A 206 26.07 -12.25 -3.00
N GLU A 207 25.47 -12.23 -4.20
CA GLU A 207 25.25 -13.41 -5.04
C GLU A 207 26.44 -13.69 -5.98
N LYS A 208 27.42 -12.79 -6.00
CA LYS A 208 28.64 -13.00 -6.76
C LYS A 208 29.50 -13.98 -5.99
N GLU A 209 29.95 -15.04 -6.66
CA GLU A 209 30.96 -15.92 -6.08
C GLU A 209 32.18 -15.10 -5.63
N PRO A 210 32.77 -15.42 -4.46
CA PRO A 210 34.06 -14.85 -4.11
C PRO A 210 35.06 -15.26 -5.18
N SER A 211 35.57 -14.27 -5.91
CA SER A 211 36.66 -14.44 -6.90
C SER A 211 37.93 -14.87 -6.21
#